data_8b13c38232df3dba3e99b5efb25c9214
#
_entry.id   8b13c38232df3dba3e99b5efb25c9214
#
_cell.length_a   1.000
_cell.length_b   1.000
_cell.length_c   1.000
_cell.angle_alpha   90.00
_cell.angle_beta   90.00
_cell.angle_gamma   90.00
#
_symmetry.space_group_name_H-M   'P 1'
#
loop_
_entity.id
_entity.type
_entity.pdbx_description
1 polymer ?
#
loop_
_entity_poly.entity_id
_entity_poly.type
_entity_poly.pdbx_seq_one_letter_code
_entity_poly.pdbx_strand_id
1 'polypeptide(L)'
;MLCQGLLTGYILAHEMMHAYLRLKGYRILSPEVEEGICQVLAHLWLESEIVSGSSSSIATTSEAAAVAAEVAVAAEATATPSSTSSSAKKGEKTDFEKKLGEFFKHQIETDPSAIYGDGFRAGIRAVERYGLRGTLDHIKRSGSFPS
;
A
#
# COMPACT_ATOMS: atom_id res chain seq x y z
N MET A 1 2.41 -14.71 17.25
CA MET A 1 3.04 -14.69 15.93
C MET A 1 2.27 -13.88 14.84
N LEU A 2 0.99 -13.63 15.01
CA LEU A 2 0.14 -12.97 14.00
C LEU A 2 0.33 -11.43 13.93
N CYS A 3 0.69 -10.77 15.02
CA CYS A 3 0.94 -9.31 15.04
C CYS A 3 2.10 -8.87 14.14
N GLN A 4 3.11 -9.73 13.97
CA GLN A 4 4.25 -9.45 13.09
C GLN A 4 3.84 -9.39 11.61
N GLY A 5 2.80 -10.13 11.21
CA GLY A 5 2.33 -10.14 9.82
C GLY A 5 1.80 -8.79 9.35
N LEU A 6 0.95 -8.13 10.15
CA LEU A 6 0.41 -6.80 9.80
C LEU A 6 1.48 -5.72 9.81
N LEU A 7 2.34 -5.70 10.85
CA LEU A 7 3.44 -4.74 10.92
C LEU A 7 4.40 -4.91 9.72
N THR A 8 4.84 -6.14 9.47
CA THR A 8 5.75 -6.43 8.36
C THR A 8 5.09 -6.13 7.02
N GLY A 9 3.80 -6.47 6.87
CA GLY A 9 3.08 -6.30 5.61
C GLY A 9 2.92 -4.84 5.20
N TYR A 10 2.53 -3.94 6.11
CA TYR A 10 2.40 -2.54 5.71
C TYR A 10 3.75 -1.85 5.48
N ILE A 11 4.79 -2.22 6.24
CA ILE A 11 6.16 -1.77 5.98
C ILE A 11 6.61 -2.27 4.61
N LEU A 12 6.38 -3.55 4.30
CA LEU A 12 6.72 -4.12 3.01
C LEU A 12 5.97 -3.44 1.87
N ALA A 13 4.69 -3.13 2.03
CA ALA A 13 3.91 -2.40 1.03
C ALA A 13 4.50 -1.02 0.76
N HIS A 14 4.94 -0.30 1.81
CA HIS A 14 5.66 0.96 1.69
C HIS A 14 6.96 0.81 0.89
N GLU A 15 7.82 -0.11 1.27
CA GLU A 15 9.11 -0.35 0.60
C GLU A 15 8.95 -0.84 -0.84
N MET A 16 7.93 -1.64 -1.12
CA MET A 16 7.62 -2.09 -2.47
C MET A 16 7.22 -0.93 -3.39
N MET A 17 6.56 0.10 -2.86
CA MET A 17 6.26 1.29 -3.66
C MET A 17 7.53 2.04 -4.04
N HIS A 18 8.51 2.18 -3.16
CA HIS A 18 9.83 2.72 -3.52
C HIS A 18 10.48 1.93 -4.66
N ALA A 19 10.48 0.60 -4.56
CA ALA A 19 11.00 -0.27 -5.61
C ALA A 19 10.25 -0.08 -6.94
N TYR A 20 8.92 -0.02 -6.90
CA TYR A 20 8.07 0.22 -8.07
C TYR A 20 8.42 1.55 -8.76
N LEU A 21 8.49 2.64 -8.00
CA LEU A 21 8.83 3.97 -8.55
C LEU A 21 10.18 3.95 -9.28
N ARG A 22 11.19 3.29 -8.71
CA ARG A 22 12.51 3.14 -9.31
C ARG A 22 12.48 2.28 -10.58
N LEU A 23 11.85 1.11 -10.52
CA LEU A 23 11.76 0.18 -11.66
C LEU A 23 10.97 0.76 -12.83
N LYS A 24 9.92 1.53 -12.58
CA LYS A 24 9.10 2.18 -13.60
C LYS A 24 9.69 3.49 -14.12
N GLY A 25 10.87 3.88 -13.65
CA GLY A 25 11.61 5.04 -14.15
C GLY A 25 10.96 6.38 -13.78
N TYR A 26 10.42 6.47 -12.57
CA TYR A 26 10.00 7.78 -12.05
C TYR A 26 11.22 8.67 -11.85
N ARG A 27 11.08 9.96 -12.13
CA ARG A 27 12.13 10.95 -11.90
C ARG A 27 12.44 11.05 -10.41
N ILE A 28 13.50 11.78 -10.08
CA ILE A 28 13.77 12.15 -8.68
C ILE A 28 12.56 12.97 -8.19
N LEU A 29 11.77 12.38 -7.31
CA LEU A 29 10.62 13.01 -6.70
C LEU A 29 11.05 13.79 -5.46
N SER A 30 10.26 14.79 -5.06
CA SER A 30 10.45 15.39 -3.74
C SER A 30 10.16 14.35 -2.65
N PRO A 31 10.81 14.43 -1.48
CA PRO A 31 10.54 13.50 -0.39
C PRO A 31 9.07 13.43 0.00
N GLU A 32 8.35 14.54 -0.03
CA GLU A 32 6.91 14.59 0.29
C GLU A 32 6.07 13.79 -0.71
N VAL A 33 6.42 13.79 -1.99
CA VAL A 33 5.69 13.04 -3.03
C VAL A 33 6.07 11.57 -2.96
N GLU A 34 7.35 11.24 -2.85
CA GLU A 34 7.84 9.87 -2.80
C GLU A 34 7.31 9.14 -1.55
N GLU A 35 7.59 9.70 -0.37
CA GLU A 35 7.14 9.11 0.90
C GLU A 35 5.62 9.13 1.03
N GLY A 36 4.98 10.22 0.56
CA GLY A 36 3.52 10.34 0.60
C GLY A 36 2.82 9.23 -0.17
N ILE A 37 3.23 8.91 -1.40
CA ILE A 37 2.62 7.83 -2.17
C ILE A 37 2.97 6.44 -1.61
N CYS A 38 4.15 6.27 -1.00
CA CYS A 38 4.51 5.05 -0.29
C CYS A 38 3.61 4.82 0.93
N GLN A 39 3.33 5.87 1.70
CA GLN A 39 2.38 5.81 2.81
C GLN A 39 0.94 5.52 2.36
N VAL A 40 0.53 6.06 1.21
CA VAL A 40 -0.79 5.74 0.63
C VAL A 40 -0.90 4.25 0.32
N LEU A 41 0.11 3.63 -0.29
CA LEU A 41 0.06 2.18 -0.57
C LEU A 41 0.02 1.35 0.72
N ALA A 42 0.82 1.72 1.71
CA ALA A 42 0.80 1.07 3.02
C ALA A 42 -0.58 1.16 3.70
N HIS A 43 -1.21 2.33 3.65
CA HIS A 43 -2.56 2.57 4.16
C HIS A 43 -3.62 1.73 3.43
N LEU A 44 -3.62 1.73 2.10
CA LEU A 44 -4.53 0.93 1.29
C LEU A 44 -4.35 -0.58 1.53
N TRP A 45 -3.11 -1.02 1.72
CA TRP A 45 -2.83 -2.41 2.08
C TRP A 45 -3.44 -2.77 3.45
N LEU A 46 -3.25 -1.94 4.48
CA LEU A 46 -3.87 -2.13 5.79
C LEU A 46 -5.39 -2.20 5.70
N GLU A 47 -5.99 -1.29 4.94
CA GLU A 47 -7.44 -1.25 4.72
C GLU A 47 -7.94 -2.55 4.08
N SER A 48 -7.25 -3.04 3.03
CA SER A 48 -7.60 -4.30 2.38
C SER A 48 -7.49 -5.50 3.33
N GLU A 49 -6.52 -5.48 4.23
CA GLU A 49 -6.33 -6.52 5.22
C GLU A 49 -7.40 -6.51 6.32
N ILE A 50 -7.85 -5.33 6.76
CA ILE A 50 -8.94 -5.17 7.73
C ILE A 50 -10.25 -5.69 7.13
N VAL A 51 -10.56 -5.29 5.90
CA VAL A 51 -11.79 -5.67 5.20
C VAL A 51 -11.81 -7.17 4.86
N SER A 52 -10.69 -7.74 4.43
CA SER A 52 -10.57 -9.18 4.12
C SER A 52 -10.79 -10.08 5.33
N GLY A 53 -10.65 -9.57 6.54
CA GLY A 53 -10.97 -10.25 7.78
C GLY A 53 -12.45 -10.19 8.17
N SER A 54 -13.26 -9.40 7.49
CA SER A 54 -14.70 -9.36 7.65
C SER A 54 -15.34 -10.04 6.44
N SER A 55 -15.69 -11.33 6.56
CA SER A 55 -16.44 -12.04 5.52
C SER A 55 -17.83 -11.41 5.40
N SER A 56 -17.96 -10.43 4.54
CA SER A 56 -19.23 -10.10 3.90
C SER A 56 -18.97 -9.29 2.66
N SER A 57 -19.23 -9.91 1.53
CA SER A 57 -19.45 -9.36 0.20
C SER A 57 -19.62 -7.84 0.11
N ILE A 58 -18.58 -7.13 -0.34
CA ILE A 58 -18.77 -5.97 -1.20
C ILE A 58 -17.59 -5.93 -2.16
N ALA A 59 -17.92 -5.96 -3.44
CA ALA A 59 -16.98 -5.71 -4.52
C ALA A 59 -16.39 -4.31 -4.32
N THR A 60 -15.15 -4.24 -3.88
CA THR A 60 -14.48 -2.94 -3.75
C THR A 60 -13.09 -3.02 -4.35
N THR A 61 -13.00 -2.33 -5.46
CA THR A 61 -11.80 -1.83 -6.16
C THR A 61 -10.73 -2.86 -6.48
N SER A 62 -11.00 -3.57 -7.56
CA SER A 62 -10.06 -4.33 -8.39
C SER A 62 -8.73 -3.60 -8.70
N GLU A 63 -8.70 -2.28 -8.58
CA GLU A 63 -7.60 -1.45 -9.05
C GLU A 63 -6.39 -1.43 -8.09
N ALA A 64 -6.63 -1.31 -6.78
CA ALA A 64 -5.56 -1.35 -5.79
C ALA A 64 -4.92 -2.75 -5.70
N ALA A 65 -5.75 -3.81 -5.82
CA ALA A 65 -5.28 -5.18 -5.90
C ALA A 65 -4.48 -5.46 -7.17
N ALA A 66 -4.86 -4.85 -8.31
CA ALA A 66 -4.14 -4.99 -9.57
C ALA A 66 -2.75 -4.35 -9.51
N VAL A 67 -2.62 -3.15 -8.92
CA VAL A 67 -1.32 -2.48 -8.77
C VAL A 67 -0.44 -3.23 -7.77
N ALA A 68 -1.00 -3.73 -6.67
CA ALA A 68 -0.26 -4.55 -5.71
C ALA A 68 0.21 -5.88 -6.33
N ALA A 69 -0.60 -6.49 -7.20
CA ALA A 69 -0.23 -7.69 -7.94
C ALA A 69 0.85 -7.41 -9.00
N GLU A 70 0.79 -6.27 -9.68
CA GLU A 70 1.82 -5.86 -10.65
C GLU A 70 3.17 -5.60 -9.98
N VAL A 71 3.16 -5.00 -8.79
CA VAL A 71 4.37 -4.79 -7.98
C VAL A 71 4.93 -6.13 -7.49
N ALA A 72 4.08 -7.07 -7.06
CA ALA A 72 4.49 -8.39 -6.60
C ALA A 72 5.13 -9.23 -7.74
N VAL A 73 4.58 -9.19 -8.94
CA VAL A 73 5.14 -9.89 -10.12
C VAL A 73 6.51 -9.36 -10.51
N ALA A 74 6.73 -8.05 -10.37
CA ALA A 74 8.05 -7.45 -10.65
C ALA A 74 9.13 -7.89 -9.66
N ALA A 75 8.76 -8.24 -8.42
CA ALA A 75 9.68 -8.70 -7.40
C ALA A 75 10.04 -10.20 -7.53
N GLU A 76 9.17 -11.02 -8.13
CA GLU A 76 9.40 -12.47 -8.29
C GLU A 76 10.40 -12.84 -9.40
N ALA A 77 10.75 -11.91 -10.27
CA ALA A 77 11.70 -12.16 -11.37
C ALA A 77 13.15 -12.44 -10.93
N THR A 78 13.45 -12.36 -9.63
CA THR A 78 14.79 -12.57 -9.08
C THR A 78 14.93 -13.72 -8.09
N ALA A 79 13.88 -14.49 -7.82
CA ALA A 79 13.92 -15.63 -6.89
C ALA A 79 13.61 -16.95 -7.58
N THR A 80 14.54 -17.89 -7.55
CA THR A 80 14.35 -19.29 -7.98
C THR A 80 13.30 -19.99 -7.12
N PRO A 81 12.43 -20.83 -7.69
CA PRO A 81 11.34 -21.45 -6.96
C PRO A 81 11.83 -22.60 -6.09
N SER A 82 11.63 -22.50 -4.79
CA SER A 82 11.61 -23.68 -3.92
C SER A 82 10.15 -23.94 -3.51
N SER A 83 9.64 -25.06 -4.02
CA SER A 83 8.29 -25.53 -3.82
C SER A 83 8.02 -25.94 -2.37
N THR A 84 7.07 -25.30 -1.70
CA THR A 84 6.26 -25.95 -0.67
C THR A 84 4.84 -25.39 -0.72
N SER A 85 3.95 -26.21 -1.27
CA SER A 85 2.51 -26.02 -1.21
C SER A 85 2.02 -26.22 0.22
N SER A 86 1.60 -25.15 0.87
CA SER A 86 0.70 -25.23 2.02
C SER A 86 -0.47 -24.29 1.77
N SER A 87 -1.60 -24.89 1.36
CA SER A 87 -2.92 -24.25 1.40
C SER A 87 -3.26 -23.91 2.84
N ALA A 88 -2.76 -22.77 3.33
CA ALA A 88 -3.24 -22.19 4.56
C ALA A 88 -4.64 -21.63 4.28
N LYS A 89 -5.69 -22.27 4.79
CA LYS A 89 -7.00 -21.66 4.99
C LYS A 89 -6.77 -20.30 5.63
N LYS A 90 -7.08 -19.23 4.90
CA LYS A 90 -7.07 -17.85 5.42
C LYS A 90 -8.12 -17.81 6.53
N GLY A 91 -7.70 -18.04 7.77
CA GLY A 91 -8.54 -17.98 8.96
C GLY A 91 -9.09 -16.57 9.13
N GLU A 92 -10.29 -16.49 9.68
CA GLU A 92 -10.94 -15.25 10.07
C GLU A 92 -10.00 -14.46 11.00
N LYS A 93 -9.70 -13.20 10.65
CA LYS A 93 -8.82 -12.35 11.46
C LYS A 93 -9.46 -12.09 12.81
N THR A 94 -8.65 -12.20 13.86
CA THR A 94 -9.10 -11.93 15.22
C THR A 94 -9.44 -10.44 15.39
N ASP A 95 -10.33 -10.12 16.34
CA ASP A 95 -10.66 -8.72 16.68
C ASP A 95 -9.43 -7.91 17.07
N PHE A 96 -8.42 -8.57 17.62
CA PHE A 96 -7.14 -7.95 17.95
C PHE A 96 -6.38 -7.51 16.70
N GLU A 97 -6.33 -8.35 15.66
CA GLU A 97 -5.66 -8.00 14.41
C GLU A 97 -6.36 -6.84 13.68
N LYS A 98 -7.69 -6.79 13.73
CA LYS A 98 -8.45 -5.67 13.18
C LYS A 98 -8.12 -4.36 13.91
N LYS A 99 -8.15 -4.38 15.25
CA LYS A 99 -7.79 -3.21 16.08
C LYS A 99 -6.35 -2.77 15.87
N LEU A 100 -5.43 -3.70 15.67
CA LEU A 100 -4.04 -3.40 15.39
C LEU A 100 -3.87 -2.76 13.99
N GLY A 101 -4.59 -3.26 12.99
CA GLY A 101 -4.63 -2.65 11.67
C GLY A 101 -5.18 -1.23 11.70
N GLU A 102 -6.28 -1.00 12.42
CA GLU A 102 -6.86 0.34 12.64
C GLU A 102 -5.88 1.27 13.37
N PHE A 103 -5.14 0.75 14.35
CA PHE A 103 -4.12 1.52 15.04
C PHE A 103 -3.01 1.99 14.08
N PHE A 104 -2.48 1.11 13.23
CA PHE A 104 -1.45 1.50 12.25
C PHE A 104 -1.99 2.46 11.19
N LYS A 105 -3.24 2.25 10.73
CA LYS A 105 -3.93 3.19 9.85
C LYS A 105 -3.99 4.58 10.46
N HIS A 106 -4.47 4.65 11.71
CA HIS A 106 -4.58 5.91 12.44
C HIS A 106 -3.22 6.60 12.62
N GLN A 107 -2.14 5.85 12.85
CA GLN A 107 -0.78 6.40 12.94
C GLN A 107 -0.36 7.10 11.64
N ILE A 108 -0.65 6.49 10.48
CA ILE A 108 -0.36 7.08 9.18
C ILE A 108 -1.19 8.35 8.96
N GLU A 109 -2.49 8.31 9.27
CA GLU A 109 -3.44 9.41 9.07
C GLU A 109 -3.12 10.65 9.93
N THR A 110 -2.61 10.41 11.15
CA THR A 110 -2.35 11.46 12.15
C THR A 110 -0.89 11.90 12.25
N ASP A 111 -0.02 11.39 11.38
CA ASP A 111 1.39 11.78 11.36
C ASP A 111 1.50 13.30 11.14
N PRO A 112 2.16 14.04 12.05
CA PRO A 112 2.28 15.49 11.95
C PRO A 112 3.41 15.97 11.04
N SER A 113 4.24 15.07 10.51
CA SER A 113 5.39 15.43 9.69
C SER A 113 4.98 15.95 8.32
N ALA A 114 5.72 16.91 7.79
CA ALA A 114 5.49 17.43 6.45
C ALA A 114 5.75 16.38 5.36
N ILE A 115 6.75 15.53 5.54
CA ILE A 115 7.15 14.54 4.54
C ILE A 115 6.16 13.38 4.51
N TYR A 116 5.96 12.71 5.65
CA TYR A 116 5.10 11.53 5.72
C TYR A 116 3.62 11.91 5.85
N GLY A 117 3.28 12.79 6.79
CA GLY A 117 1.90 13.16 7.10
C GLY A 117 1.25 14.05 6.04
N ASP A 118 1.85 15.18 5.69
CA ASP A 118 1.29 16.06 4.65
C ASP A 118 1.37 15.41 3.27
N GLY A 119 2.47 14.69 2.98
CA GLY A 119 2.62 13.89 1.78
C GLY A 119 1.53 12.83 1.65
N PHE A 120 1.25 12.09 2.73
CA PHE A 120 0.14 11.12 2.76
C PHE A 120 -1.21 11.80 2.51
N ARG A 121 -1.52 12.90 3.21
CA ARG A 121 -2.79 13.62 3.05
C ARG A 121 -2.99 14.16 1.64
N ALA A 122 -1.94 14.62 0.99
CA ALA A 122 -1.99 15.04 -0.41
C ALA A 122 -2.19 13.84 -1.34
N GLY A 123 -1.45 12.76 -1.12
CA GLY A 123 -1.52 11.54 -1.91
C GLY A 123 -2.87 10.84 -1.82
N ILE A 124 -3.42 10.68 -0.60
CA ILE A 124 -4.71 9.99 -0.43
C ILE A 124 -5.85 10.76 -1.08
N ARG A 125 -5.88 12.10 -0.96
CA ARG A 125 -6.88 12.93 -1.68
C ARG A 125 -6.78 12.79 -3.19
N ALA A 126 -5.57 12.72 -3.72
CA ALA A 126 -5.34 12.51 -5.14
C ALA A 126 -5.84 11.13 -5.58
N VAL A 127 -5.57 10.08 -4.80
CA VAL A 127 -6.01 8.72 -5.09
C VAL A 127 -7.54 8.58 -4.99
N GLU A 128 -8.17 9.20 -4.00
CA GLU A 128 -9.64 9.23 -3.87
C GLU A 128 -10.32 9.89 -5.08
N ARG A 129 -9.69 10.92 -5.64
CA ARG A 129 -10.26 11.69 -6.76
C ARG A 129 -9.95 11.10 -8.13
N TYR A 130 -8.75 10.60 -8.35
CA TYR A 130 -8.26 10.21 -9.68
C TYR A 130 -7.93 8.71 -9.79
N GLY A 131 -8.09 7.96 -8.72
CA GLY A 131 -7.63 6.58 -8.61
C GLY A 131 -6.10 6.49 -8.43
N LEU A 132 -5.63 5.34 -7.95
CA LEU A 132 -4.20 5.13 -7.71
C LEU A 132 -3.41 5.22 -9.03
N ARG A 133 -3.91 4.59 -10.10
CA ARG A 133 -3.25 4.59 -11.40
C ARG A 133 -3.16 6.00 -12.00
N GLY A 134 -4.27 6.75 -12.00
CA GLY A 134 -4.30 8.13 -12.49
C GLY A 134 -3.34 9.05 -11.73
N THR A 135 -3.27 8.87 -10.41
CA THR A 135 -2.33 9.60 -9.54
C THR A 135 -0.88 9.26 -9.88
N LEU A 136 -0.55 7.98 -10.04
CA LEU A 136 0.80 7.53 -10.42
C LEU A 136 1.20 8.03 -11.80
N ASP A 137 0.31 7.97 -12.79
CA ASP A 137 0.57 8.51 -14.14
C ASP A 137 0.79 10.03 -14.12
N HIS A 138 0.08 10.75 -13.26
CA HIS A 138 0.30 12.18 -13.08
C HIS A 138 1.67 12.46 -12.43
N ILE A 139 1.99 11.78 -11.33
CA ILE A 139 3.31 11.90 -10.65
C ILE A 139 4.44 11.61 -11.63
N LYS A 140 4.32 10.59 -12.46
CA LYS A 140 5.35 10.23 -13.44
C LYS A 140 5.62 11.35 -14.45
N ARG A 141 4.59 12.11 -14.85
CA ARG A 141 4.70 13.21 -15.81
C ARG A 141 5.12 14.53 -15.18
N SER A 142 4.60 14.86 -14.01
CA SER A 142 4.76 16.17 -13.37
C SER A 142 5.74 16.19 -12.20
N GLY A 143 5.95 15.04 -11.55
CA GLY A 143 6.72 14.94 -10.30
C GLY A 143 5.96 15.40 -9.07
N SER A 144 4.65 15.66 -9.18
CA SER A 144 3.80 16.18 -8.08
C SER A 144 2.46 15.47 -8.04
N PHE A 145 1.74 15.59 -6.91
CA PHE A 145 0.36 15.13 -6.82
C PHE A 145 -0.56 16.01 -7.70
N PRO A 146 -1.61 15.43 -8.33
CA PRO A 146 -2.64 16.20 -8.99
C PRO A 146 -3.44 17.02 -7.96
N SER A 147 -3.84 18.22 -8.33
CA SER A 147 -4.63 19.17 -7.52
C SER A 147 -6.12 18.92 -7.64
#